data_b3ef668529faf42d49418a41a12f6d47
#
_entry.id   b3ef668529faf42d49418a41a12f6d47
#
_cell.length_a   1.000
_cell.length_b   1.000
_cell.length_c   1.000
_cell.angle_alpha   90.00
_cell.angle_beta   90.00
_cell.angle_gamma   90.00
#
_symmetry.space_group_name_H-M   'P 1'
#
loop_
_entity.id
_entity.type
_entity.pdbx_description
1 polymer ?
#
loop_
_entity_poly.entity_id
_entity_poly.type
_entity_poly.pdbx_seq_one_letter_code
_entity_poly.pdbx_strand_id
1 'polypeptide(L)'
;MIGEIGVNFYDIAKKENITPMDAAKLMIKEAKNAGIDAVKFQTYKAEKIASRNSPAYWDLDEEPTTSQFELFKKFDSFGSEEYRELAEYCREVGIMFLSTPFDFEAIDFLDDLMDVYKISSSDLTNIPFIKAIALKNKPIILSTGASTLKEIKEAVNAIEEVSNVDIGLMHCVLSYPTKDEDANLLMIKDIKEQFEGYDIGYSDHTKPDDKMLILTTAYLYGANIIEKHFTLDKTLTGNDHYHAMDVEDVKTFNENIELINKIKGKKVKQPLVCESSSRKEARRSIVASKDIKKGEKITKDNITFKRPGTGISPSKVDEIIGMNANEDIAEDTLLTYEMLE
;
A
#
# COMPACT_ATOMS: atom_id res chain seq x y z
N MET A 1 4.93 2.26 -6.09
CA MET A 1 5.85 2.43 -4.92
C MET A 1 6.83 3.55 -5.19
N ILE A 2 7.04 4.44 -4.21
CA ILE A 2 7.98 5.56 -4.27
C ILE A 2 9.14 5.24 -3.32
N GLY A 3 10.36 5.18 -3.85
CA GLY A 3 11.59 5.06 -3.07
C GLY A 3 12.14 6.45 -2.78
N GLU A 4 12.03 6.90 -1.52
CA GLU A 4 12.59 8.17 -1.09
C GLU A 4 14.10 8.05 -0.92
N ILE A 5 14.86 8.48 -1.92
CA ILE A 5 16.32 8.59 -1.83
C ILE A 5 16.70 9.78 -0.92
N GLY A 6 15.88 10.84 -0.97
CA GLY A 6 16.11 12.04 -0.18
C GLY A 6 17.50 12.62 -0.40
N VAL A 7 18.30 12.62 0.66
CA VAL A 7 19.70 13.04 0.66
C VAL A 7 20.68 11.89 0.99
N ASN A 8 20.20 10.66 1.13
CA ASN A 8 21.02 9.49 1.49
C ASN A 8 22.20 9.24 0.54
N PHE A 9 22.09 9.69 -0.70
CA PHE A 9 23.15 9.53 -1.70
C PHE A 9 24.46 10.24 -1.31
N TYR A 10 24.45 11.25 -0.45
CA TYR A 10 25.67 11.90 0.02
C TYR A 10 26.53 10.96 0.87
N ASP A 11 25.93 10.15 1.71
CA ASP A 11 26.67 9.20 2.55
C ASP A 11 27.09 7.97 1.75
N ILE A 12 26.27 7.51 0.79
CA ILE A 12 26.69 6.49 -0.18
C ILE A 12 27.89 6.98 -1.00
N ALA A 13 27.92 8.25 -1.42
CA ALA A 13 29.06 8.84 -2.13
C ALA A 13 30.36 8.76 -1.31
N LYS A 14 30.29 9.10 -0.03
CA LYS A 14 31.43 9.00 0.90
C LYS A 14 31.89 7.55 1.08
N LYS A 15 30.95 6.63 1.31
CA LYS A 15 31.24 5.21 1.50
C LYS A 15 31.93 4.60 0.28
N GLU A 16 31.38 4.84 -0.90
CA GLU A 16 31.87 4.27 -2.17
C GLU A 16 33.03 5.06 -2.79
N ASN A 17 33.39 6.22 -2.21
CA ASN A 17 34.42 7.14 -2.70
C ASN A 17 34.18 7.58 -4.16
N ILE A 18 32.92 7.97 -4.44
CA ILE A 18 32.44 8.50 -5.73
C ILE A 18 31.81 9.88 -5.56
N THR A 19 31.43 10.51 -6.66
CA THR A 19 30.73 11.81 -6.58
C THR A 19 29.30 11.64 -6.05
N PRO A 20 28.70 12.67 -5.41
CA PRO A 20 27.29 12.61 -5.03
C PRO A 20 26.36 12.34 -6.22
N MET A 21 26.67 12.84 -7.41
CA MET A 21 25.91 12.57 -8.62
C MET A 21 25.98 11.09 -9.02
N ASP A 22 27.19 10.49 -9.01
CA ASP A 22 27.33 9.06 -9.33
C ASP A 22 26.62 8.18 -8.30
N ALA A 23 26.64 8.55 -7.01
CA ALA A 23 25.93 7.84 -5.96
C ALA A 23 24.41 7.94 -6.14
N ALA A 24 23.88 9.12 -6.46
CA ALA A 24 22.47 9.30 -6.74
C ALA A 24 22.02 8.47 -7.95
N LYS A 25 22.80 8.46 -9.04
CA LYS A 25 22.55 7.61 -10.22
C LYS A 25 22.63 6.11 -9.90
N LEU A 26 23.58 5.69 -9.07
CA LEU A 26 23.67 4.32 -8.58
C LEU A 26 22.39 3.92 -7.81
N MET A 27 21.94 4.77 -6.88
CA MET A 27 20.72 4.52 -6.12
C MET A 27 19.47 4.47 -7.01
N ILE A 28 19.35 5.35 -8.00
CA ILE A 28 18.28 5.31 -9.01
C ILE A 28 18.26 3.97 -9.75
N LYS A 29 19.44 3.51 -10.22
CA LYS A 29 19.56 2.24 -10.94
C LYS A 29 19.17 1.04 -10.08
N GLU A 30 19.66 0.99 -8.84
CA GLU A 30 19.35 -0.10 -7.91
C GLU A 30 17.87 -0.08 -7.48
N ALA A 31 17.27 1.09 -7.27
CA ALA A 31 15.84 1.25 -7.02
C ALA A 31 15.00 0.70 -8.19
N LYS A 32 15.38 1.03 -9.43
CA LYS A 32 14.72 0.48 -10.64
C LYS A 32 14.85 -1.03 -10.72
N ASN A 33 16.05 -1.56 -10.50
CA ASN A 33 16.32 -3.01 -10.54
C ASN A 33 15.54 -3.77 -9.46
N ALA A 34 15.31 -3.15 -8.31
CA ALA A 34 14.51 -3.71 -7.22
C ALA A 34 12.98 -3.71 -7.51
N GLY A 35 12.54 -2.92 -8.51
CA GLY A 35 11.12 -2.82 -8.89
C GLY A 35 10.37 -1.65 -8.25
N ILE A 36 11.07 -0.57 -7.90
CA ILE A 36 10.49 0.71 -7.50
C ILE A 36 9.95 1.42 -8.75
N ASP A 37 8.76 2.04 -8.66
CA ASP A 37 8.10 2.73 -9.77
C ASP A 37 8.58 4.19 -9.92
N ALA A 38 8.88 4.86 -8.81
CA ALA A 38 9.35 6.23 -8.76
C ALA A 38 10.43 6.41 -7.69
N VAL A 39 11.45 7.19 -7.98
CA VAL A 39 12.41 7.67 -6.98
C VAL A 39 12.11 9.11 -6.63
N LYS A 40 12.30 9.47 -5.35
CA LYS A 40 12.04 10.82 -4.88
C LYS A 40 13.27 11.39 -4.18
N PHE A 41 13.53 12.68 -4.40
CA PHE A 41 14.56 13.47 -3.78
C PHE A 41 13.97 14.60 -2.94
N GLN A 42 14.82 15.35 -2.27
CA GLN A 42 14.46 16.54 -1.49
C GLN A 42 15.21 17.73 -2.08
N THR A 43 14.45 18.73 -2.53
CA THR A 43 15.01 19.93 -3.14
C THR A 43 14.86 21.13 -2.21
N TYR A 44 15.96 21.53 -1.60
CA TYR A 44 16.00 22.65 -0.67
C TYR A 44 17.35 23.38 -0.67
N LYS A 45 17.33 24.59 -0.11
CA LYS A 45 18.50 25.31 0.41
C LYS A 45 18.26 25.57 1.90
N ALA A 46 19.27 25.29 2.74
CA ALA A 46 19.13 25.39 4.19
C ALA A 46 18.59 26.76 4.64
N GLU A 47 19.04 27.84 4.00
CA GLU A 47 18.60 29.20 4.26
C GLU A 47 17.13 29.48 3.92
N LYS A 48 16.48 28.62 3.11
CA LYS A 48 15.10 28.79 2.67
C LYS A 48 14.13 27.89 3.43
N ILE A 49 14.60 26.76 3.97
CA ILE A 49 13.76 25.79 4.67
C ILE A 49 13.76 25.95 6.19
N ALA A 50 14.89 26.36 6.80
CA ALA A 50 15.02 26.41 8.25
C ALA A 50 15.60 27.73 8.74
N SER A 51 15.05 28.24 9.85
CA SER A 51 15.70 29.34 10.59
C SER A 51 16.97 28.82 11.28
N ARG A 52 17.96 29.71 11.49
CA ARG A 52 19.24 29.33 12.11
C ARG A 52 19.12 28.73 13.50
N ASN A 53 18.02 29.01 14.20
CA ASN A 53 17.77 28.57 15.57
C ASN A 53 16.77 27.38 15.63
N SER A 54 16.44 26.73 14.50
CA SER A 54 15.52 25.58 14.48
C SER A 54 16.17 24.36 15.15
N PRO A 55 15.59 23.84 16.27
CA PRO A 55 16.15 22.66 16.95
C PRO A 55 15.87 21.39 16.16
N ALA A 56 16.64 20.34 16.39
CA ALA A 56 16.37 19.00 15.91
C ALA A 56 15.03 18.48 16.45
N TYR A 57 14.33 17.64 15.66
CA TYR A 57 13.11 16.91 16.05
C TYR A 57 13.20 15.39 15.80
N TRP A 58 14.36 14.94 15.34
CA TRP A 58 14.71 13.55 15.12
C TRP A 58 15.44 12.95 16.33
N ASP A 59 15.69 11.63 16.29
CA ASP A 59 16.45 10.91 17.30
C ASP A 59 17.95 11.29 17.22
N LEU A 60 18.46 11.92 18.28
CA LEU A 60 19.86 12.37 18.36
C LEU A 60 20.87 11.24 18.52
N ASP A 61 20.44 10.05 18.91
CA ASP A 61 21.30 8.85 18.94
C ASP A 61 21.57 8.35 17.51
N GLU A 62 20.63 8.56 16.58
CA GLU A 62 20.79 8.17 15.17
C GLU A 62 21.42 9.31 14.34
N GLU A 63 20.99 10.57 14.49
CA GLU A 63 21.62 11.75 13.86
C GLU A 63 21.95 12.81 14.92
N PRO A 64 23.24 12.97 15.31
CA PRO A 64 23.64 13.81 16.45
C PRO A 64 23.58 15.31 16.20
N THR A 65 23.25 15.77 15.01
CA THR A 65 23.12 17.19 14.71
C THR A 65 21.93 17.82 15.43
N THR A 66 22.15 18.82 16.26
CA THR A 66 21.11 19.42 17.11
C THR A 66 20.33 20.57 16.46
N SER A 67 20.70 20.97 15.27
CA SER A 67 20.09 22.07 14.50
C SER A 67 19.63 21.61 13.12
N GLN A 68 18.37 21.88 12.78
CA GLN A 68 17.85 21.63 11.44
C GLN A 68 18.66 22.36 10.36
N PHE A 69 18.98 23.65 10.61
CA PHE A 69 19.76 24.44 9.66
C PHE A 69 21.13 23.83 9.39
N GLU A 70 21.83 23.40 10.43
CA GLU A 70 23.16 22.78 10.29
C GLU A 70 23.08 21.41 9.58
N LEU A 71 22.03 20.64 9.83
CA LEU A 71 21.83 19.37 9.11
C LEU A 71 21.57 19.61 7.63
N PHE A 72 20.60 20.45 7.30
CA PHE A 72 20.26 20.75 5.91
C PHE A 72 21.43 21.35 5.14
N LYS A 73 22.26 22.17 5.82
CA LYS A 73 23.46 22.76 5.19
C LYS A 73 24.51 21.77 4.75
N LYS A 74 24.57 20.60 5.40
CA LYS A 74 25.49 19.51 4.98
C LYS A 74 25.12 18.93 3.61
N PHE A 75 23.83 18.99 3.21
CA PHE A 75 23.25 18.24 2.11
C PHE A 75 22.52 19.10 1.07
N ASP A 76 22.78 20.41 1.00
CA ASP A 76 22.13 21.35 0.08
C ASP A 76 22.97 21.75 -1.14
N SER A 77 23.97 20.93 -1.51
CA SER A 77 24.90 21.29 -2.60
C SER A 77 24.25 21.22 -3.98
N PHE A 78 23.25 20.36 -4.20
CA PHE A 78 22.58 20.24 -5.47
C PHE A 78 21.70 21.45 -5.78
N GLY A 79 21.67 21.85 -7.05
CA GLY A 79 20.84 22.91 -7.61
C GLY A 79 20.06 22.43 -8.83
N SER A 80 19.49 23.36 -9.58
CA SER A 80 18.63 23.06 -10.72
C SER A 80 19.31 22.18 -11.79
N GLU A 81 20.59 22.36 -12.03
CA GLU A 81 21.33 21.59 -13.04
C GLU A 81 21.49 20.13 -12.62
N GLU A 82 21.85 19.87 -11.36
CA GLU A 82 21.99 18.51 -10.83
C GLU A 82 20.66 17.77 -10.83
N TYR A 83 19.54 18.42 -10.43
CA TYR A 83 18.23 17.80 -10.48
C TYR A 83 17.75 17.54 -11.91
N ARG A 84 18.12 18.39 -12.88
CA ARG A 84 17.86 18.14 -14.30
C ARG A 84 18.60 16.89 -14.78
N GLU A 85 19.88 16.76 -14.44
CA GLU A 85 20.69 15.58 -14.78
C GLU A 85 20.10 14.30 -14.17
N LEU A 86 19.61 14.34 -12.93
CA LEU A 86 18.93 13.20 -12.29
C LEU A 86 17.62 12.83 -12.99
N ALA A 87 16.80 13.83 -13.36
CA ALA A 87 15.56 13.60 -14.08
C ALA A 87 15.79 13.00 -15.48
N GLU A 88 16.85 13.44 -16.17
CA GLU A 88 17.27 12.86 -17.46
C GLU A 88 17.70 11.41 -17.28
N TYR A 89 18.54 11.13 -16.30
CA TYR A 89 18.96 9.76 -16.00
C TYR A 89 17.78 8.85 -15.59
N CYS A 90 16.83 9.33 -14.81
CA CYS A 90 15.62 8.58 -14.51
C CYS A 90 14.83 8.21 -15.78
N ARG A 91 14.73 9.12 -16.75
CA ARG A 91 14.11 8.85 -18.06
C ARG A 91 14.88 7.79 -18.86
N GLU A 92 16.21 7.83 -18.84
CA GLU A 92 17.06 6.85 -19.52
C GLU A 92 16.86 5.43 -18.96
N VAL A 93 16.80 5.29 -17.62
CA VAL A 93 16.61 3.97 -16.98
C VAL A 93 15.14 3.54 -16.87
N GLY A 94 14.20 4.42 -17.23
CA GLY A 94 12.76 4.14 -17.24
C GLY A 94 12.14 4.05 -15.85
N ILE A 95 12.47 4.96 -14.94
CA ILE A 95 11.85 5.16 -13.63
C ILE A 95 11.35 6.61 -13.53
N MET A 96 10.23 6.82 -12.81
CA MET A 96 9.70 8.16 -12.60
C MET A 96 10.59 8.95 -11.66
N PHE A 97 10.91 10.18 -12.04
CA PHE A 97 11.61 11.15 -11.17
C PHE A 97 10.60 11.99 -10.40
N LEU A 98 10.78 12.10 -9.09
CA LEU A 98 10.07 13.02 -8.20
C LEU A 98 11.07 13.76 -7.31
N SER A 99 10.71 14.94 -6.88
CA SER A 99 11.39 15.63 -5.80
C SER A 99 10.39 16.46 -4.99
N THR A 100 10.55 16.50 -3.68
CA THR A 100 9.78 17.39 -2.82
C THR A 100 10.40 18.77 -2.86
N PRO A 101 9.74 19.82 -3.41
CA PRO A 101 10.18 21.19 -3.25
C PRO A 101 9.96 21.66 -1.82
N PHE A 102 10.87 22.45 -1.27
CA PHE A 102 10.73 23.09 0.04
C PHE A 102 10.84 24.61 -0.03
N ASP A 103 10.93 25.19 -1.23
CA ASP A 103 10.88 26.61 -1.48
C ASP A 103 10.27 26.96 -2.84
N PHE A 104 9.90 28.23 -3.06
CA PHE A 104 9.22 28.65 -4.28
C PHE A 104 10.10 28.56 -5.54
N GLU A 105 11.42 28.74 -5.41
CA GLU A 105 12.35 28.58 -6.54
C GLU A 105 12.41 27.11 -6.98
N ALA A 106 12.38 26.18 -6.01
CA ALA A 106 12.33 24.74 -6.29
C ALA A 106 11.02 24.38 -7.03
N ILE A 107 9.87 24.96 -6.68
CA ILE A 107 8.61 24.75 -7.42
C ILE A 107 8.80 25.09 -8.90
N ASP A 108 9.47 26.22 -9.18
CA ASP A 108 9.59 26.72 -10.55
C ASP A 108 10.50 25.85 -11.42
N PHE A 109 11.71 25.50 -10.97
CA PHE A 109 12.59 24.72 -11.82
C PHE A 109 12.27 23.21 -11.87
N LEU A 110 11.60 22.67 -10.85
CA LEU A 110 11.15 21.28 -10.87
C LEU A 110 9.93 21.05 -11.78
N ASP A 111 9.23 22.11 -12.15
CA ASP A 111 7.99 21.98 -12.94
C ASP A 111 8.21 21.25 -14.27
N ASP A 112 9.29 21.58 -14.99
CA ASP A 112 9.64 20.90 -16.25
C ASP A 112 10.21 19.48 -16.07
N LEU A 113 10.52 19.08 -14.84
CA LEU A 113 11.22 17.82 -14.54
C LEU A 113 10.30 16.71 -14.03
N MET A 114 9.14 17.06 -13.46
CA MET A 114 8.23 16.13 -12.79
C MET A 114 6.82 16.21 -13.38
N ASP A 115 6.15 15.07 -13.38
CA ASP A 115 4.72 14.96 -13.78
C ASP A 115 3.77 15.03 -12.58
N VAL A 116 4.27 14.87 -11.36
CA VAL A 116 3.51 14.85 -10.10
C VAL A 116 4.27 15.62 -9.04
N TYR A 117 3.61 16.47 -8.28
CA TYR A 117 4.20 17.13 -7.13
C TYR A 117 4.00 16.34 -5.85
N LYS A 118 5.04 16.29 -5.02
CA LYS A 118 4.96 15.79 -3.64
C LYS A 118 5.03 16.96 -2.67
N ILE A 119 4.07 17.04 -1.75
CA ILE A 119 4.08 18.00 -0.65
C ILE A 119 4.37 17.25 0.65
N SER A 120 5.38 17.73 1.38
CA SER A 120 5.75 17.17 2.68
C SER A 120 4.68 17.47 3.74
N SER A 121 4.60 16.60 4.76
CA SER A 121 3.75 16.86 5.95
C SER A 121 4.08 18.17 6.64
N SER A 122 5.34 18.61 6.62
CA SER A 122 5.78 19.88 7.22
C SER A 122 5.16 21.11 6.55
N ASP A 123 4.74 20.98 5.28
CA ASP A 123 4.15 22.07 4.50
C ASP A 123 2.61 22.00 4.41
N LEU A 124 1.96 21.04 5.07
CA LEU A 124 0.50 20.87 4.96
C LEU A 124 -0.28 22.13 5.39
N THR A 125 0.23 22.88 6.34
CA THR A 125 -0.39 24.14 6.80
C THR A 125 0.16 25.39 6.09
N ASN A 126 1.13 25.22 5.18
CA ASN A 126 1.71 26.30 4.39
C ASN A 126 0.84 26.61 3.15
N ILE A 127 -0.35 27.13 3.40
CA ILE A 127 -1.38 27.37 2.36
C ILE A 127 -0.86 28.18 1.16
N PRO A 128 -0.05 29.26 1.33
CA PRO A 128 0.51 29.99 0.17
C PRO A 128 1.41 29.09 -0.71
N PHE A 129 2.19 28.21 -0.11
CA PHE A 129 3.07 27.28 -0.80
C PHE A 129 2.27 26.20 -1.54
N ILE A 130 1.27 25.61 -0.88
CA ILE A 130 0.34 24.64 -1.49
C ILE A 130 -0.35 25.23 -2.72
N LYS A 131 -0.87 26.47 -2.63
CA LYS A 131 -1.51 27.15 -3.77
C LYS A 131 -0.54 27.40 -4.93
N ALA A 132 0.72 27.74 -4.65
CA ALA A 132 1.74 27.91 -5.68
C ALA A 132 2.03 26.61 -6.43
N ILE A 133 2.07 25.47 -5.74
CA ILE A 133 2.20 24.15 -6.34
C ILE A 133 0.95 23.82 -7.17
N ALA A 134 -0.25 24.02 -6.62
CA ALA A 134 -1.50 23.69 -7.29
C ALA A 134 -1.69 24.47 -8.62
N LEU A 135 -1.19 25.71 -8.69
CA LEU A 135 -1.20 26.51 -9.91
C LEU A 135 -0.33 25.95 -11.06
N LYS A 136 0.53 24.98 -10.77
CA LYS A 136 1.28 24.24 -11.82
C LYS A 136 0.39 23.24 -12.58
N ASN A 137 -0.83 23.00 -12.12
CA ASN A 137 -1.83 22.13 -12.74
C ASN A 137 -1.35 20.69 -13.01
N LYS A 138 -0.60 20.13 -12.08
CA LYS A 138 -0.16 18.72 -12.07
C LYS A 138 -0.74 17.98 -10.87
N PRO A 139 -0.93 16.66 -10.94
CA PRO A 139 -1.34 15.85 -9.78
C PRO A 139 -0.47 16.12 -8.56
N ILE A 140 -1.08 16.05 -7.37
CA ILE A 140 -0.41 16.35 -6.10
C ILE A 140 -0.53 15.15 -5.16
N ILE A 141 0.58 14.72 -4.58
CA ILE A 141 0.62 13.78 -3.46
C ILE A 141 0.92 14.58 -2.19
N LEU A 142 -0.03 14.63 -1.26
CA LEU A 142 0.04 15.39 -0.01
C LEU A 142 0.20 14.44 1.18
N SER A 143 1.32 14.52 1.90
CA SER A 143 1.51 13.80 3.17
C SER A 143 0.84 14.54 4.32
N THR A 144 0.21 13.78 5.24
CA THR A 144 -0.67 14.30 6.30
C THR A 144 -0.16 14.06 7.72
N GLY A 145 1.16 13.81 7.87
CA GLY A 145 1.77 13.60 9.19
C GLY A 145 1.60 14.81 10.11
N ALA A 146 1.45 14.53 11.42
CA ALA A 146 1.23 15.53 12.47
C ALA A 146 0.05 16.49 12.22
N SER A 147 -0.96 16.07 11.47
CA SER A 147 -2.08 16.92 11.06
C SER A 147 -3.42 16.38 11.52
N THR A 148 -4.35 17.29 11.81
CA THR A 148 -5.76 16.99 12.07
C THR A 148 -6.55 16.88 10.75
N LEU A 149 -7.69 16.19 10.77
CA LEU A 149 -8.61 16.16 9.63
C LEU A 149 -9.05 17.54 9.16
N LYS A 150 -9.13 18.51 10.08
CA LYS A 150 -9.48 19.90 9.74
C LYS A 150 -8.39 20.55 8.91
N GLU A 151 -7.13 20.41 9.31
CA GLU A 151 -5.97 20.97 8.57
C GLU A 151 -5.83 20.30 7.20
N ILE A 152 -6.07 18.99 7.11
CA ILE A 152 -6.05 18.28 5.83
C ILE A 152 -7.15 18.83 4.90
N LYS A 153 -8.37 19.04 5.41
CA LYS A 153 -9.47 19.64 4.63
C LYS A 153 -9.15 21.07 4.18
N GLU A 154 -8.52 21.88 5.04
CA GLU A 154 -8.07 23.24 4.68
C GLU A 154 -7.03 23.20 3.55
N ALA A 155 -6.07 22.28 3.60
CA ALA A 155 -5.06 22.11 2.55
C ALA A 155 -5.69 21.64 1.22
N VAL A 156 -6.57 20.63 1.25
CA VAL A 156 -7.30 20.14 0.07
C VAL A 156 -8.14 21.26 -0.56
N ASN A 157 -8.94 21.97 0.25
CA ASN A 157 -9.73 23.10 -0.24
C ASN A 157 -8.85 24.17 -0.90
N ALA A 158 -7.67 24.45 -0.33
CA ALA A 158 -6.75 25.42 -0.90
C ALA A 158 -6.21 25.01 -2.28
N ILE A 159 -6.03 23.71 -2.53
CA ILE A 159 -5.69 23.18 -3.85
C ILE A 159 -6.89 23.35 -4.80
N GLU A 160 -8.07 22.91 -4.39
CA GLU A 160 -9.29 22.91 -5.21
C GLU A 160 -9.79 24.33 -5.54
N GLU A 161 -9.51 25.33 -4.70
CA GLU A 161 -9.81 26.73 -5.00
C GLU A 161 -9.08 27.28 -6.23
N VAL A 162 -7.91 26.75 -6.58
CA VAL A 162 -7.04 27.29 -7.63
C VAL A 162 -6.76 26.31 -8.77
N SER A 163 -7.09 25.03 -8.63
CA SER A 163 -6.80 23.99 -9.60
C SER A 163 -7.80 22.83 -9.49
N ASN A 164 -7.94 22.03 -10.56
CA ASN A 164 -8.75 20.82 -10.57
C ASN A 164 -7.84 19.62 -10.93
N VAL A 165 -6.87 19.36 -10.09
CA VAL A 165 -5.90 18.27 -10.28
C VAL A 165 -6.22 17.08 -9.39
N ASP A 166 -5.75 15.89 -9.79
CA ASP A 166 -5.85 14.71 -8.94
C ASP A 166 -5.02 14.87 -7.66
N ILE A 167 -5.59 14.49 -6.53
CA ILE A 167 -4.94 14.58 -5.22
C ILE A 167 -4.85 13.19 -4.61
N GLY A 168 -3.64 12.79 -4.21
CA GLY A 168 -3.39 11.63 -3.37
C GLY A 168 -3.07 12.07 -1.94
N LEU A 169 -3.77 11.52 -0.95
CA LEU A 169 -3.57 11.81 0.47
C LEU A 169 -2.82 10.65 1.14
N MET A 170 -1.68 10.92 1.75
CA MET A 170 -0.87 9.88 2.39
C MET A 170 -0.96 9.97 3.91
N HIS A 171 -1.44 8.91 4.55
CA HIS A 171 -1.17 8.74 5.98
C HIS A 171 0.34 8.71 6.20
N CYS A 172 0.79 9.40 7.23
CA CYS A 172 2.19 9.51 7.58
C CYS A 172 2.30 9.82 9.09
N VAL A 173 3.35 9.34 9.73
CA VAL A 173 3.72 9.74 11.09
C VAL A 173 5.04 10.50 11.04
N LEU A 174 5.03 11.74 11.54
CA LEU A 174 6.18 12.63 11.49
C LEU A 174 7.11 12.38 12.70
N SER A 175 7.65 11.19 12.78
CA SER A 175 8.59 10.71 13.79
C SER A 175 9.64 9.82 13.15
N TYR A 176 10.93 10.03 13.43
CA TYR A 176 12.06 9.42 12.76
C TYR A 176 13.02 8.78 13.77
N PRO A 177 12.99 7.42 13.97
CA PRO A 177 12.05 6.49 13.36
C PRO A 177 10.67 6.54 14.03
N THR A 178 9.64 6.16 13.30
CA THR A 178 8.32 5.87 13.90
C THR A 178 8.41 4.50 14.58
N LYS A 179 7.93 4.38 15.83
CA LYS A 179 7.77 3.08 16.48
C LYS A 179 6.63 2.29 15.84
N ASP A 180 6.69 0.96 15.86
CA ASP A 180 5.69 0.10 15.25
C ASP A 180 4.27 0.38 15.79
N GLU A 181 4.14 0.56 17.11
CA GLU A 181 2.86 0.89 17.76
C GLU A 181 2.29 2.26 17.36
N ASP A 182 3.15 3.19 16.93
CA ASP A 182 2.79 4.54 16.52
C ASP A 182 2.47 4.64 15.01
N ALA A 183 2.75 3.59 14.21
CA ALA A 183 2.43 3.56 12.78
C ALA A 183 0.93 3.74 12.51
N ASN A 184 0.08 3.32 13.43
CA ASN A 184 -1.37 3.55 13.51
C ASN A 184 -2.09 3.46 12.16
N LEU A 185 -1.87 2.35 11.45
CA LEU A 185 -2.30 2.13 10.05
C LEU A 185 -3.81 2.22 9.84
N LEU A 186 -4.63 2.11 10.89
CA LEU A 186 -6.09 2.31 10.75
C LEU A 186 -6.46 3.74 10.34
N MET A 187 -5.58 4.74 10.53
CA MET A 187 -5.79 6.08 10.01
C MET A 187 -5.88 6.13 8.48
N ILE A 188 -5.30 5.16 7.75
CA ILE A 188 -5.48 5.00 6.30
C ILE A 188 -6.95 4.83 5.94
N LYS A 189 -7.68 4.02 6.72
CA LYS A 189 -9.12 3.80 6.51
C LYS A 189 -9.93 5.04 6.87
N ASP A 190 -9.57 5.73 7.96
CA ASP A 190 -10.25 6.97 8.36
C ASP A 190 -10.09 8.06 7.28
N ILE A 191 -8.87 8.29 6.79
CA ILE A 191 -8.64 9.24 5.69
C ILE A 191 -9.48 8.83 4.47
N LYS A 192 -9.52 7.55 4.12
CA LYS A 192 -10.30 7.05 2.98
C LYS A 192 -11.80 7.28 3.12
N GLU A 193 -12.33 7.16 4.33
CA GLU A 193 -13.74 7.40 4.63
C GLU A 193 -14.07 8.90 4.65
N GLN A 194 -13.14 9.74 5.11
CA GLN A 194 -13.33 11.20 5.20
C GLN A 194 -13.12 11.92 3.85
N PHE A 195 -12.35 11.30 2.93
CA PHE A 195 -11.97 11.86 1.64
C PHE A 195 -12.32 10.88 0.52
N GLU A 196 -13.63 10.64 0.34
CA GLU A 196 -14.13 9.76 -0.71
C GLU A 196 -13.81 10.34 -2.11
N GLY A 197 -13.26 9.50 -2.98
CA GLY A 197 -12.88 9.89 -4.34
C GLY A 197 -11.41 10.28 -4.50
N TYR A 198 -10.64 10.42 -3.42
CA TYR A 198 -9.20 10.68 -3.48
C TYR A 198 -8.39 9.38 -3.45
N ASP A 199 -7.22 9.40 -4.07
CA ASP A 199 -6.23 8.33 -3.90
C ASP A 199 -5.64 8.38 -2.49
N ILE A 200 -5.50 7.20 -1.87
CA ILE A 200 -4.99 7.10 -0.49
C ILE A 200 -3.65 6.37 -0.49
N GLY A 201 -2.69 6.93 0.23
CA GLY A 201 -1.35 6.39 0.36
C GLY A 201 -0.88 6.23 1.81
N TYR A 202 0.33 5.70 1.93
CA TYR A 202 1.07 5.61 3.18
C TYR A 202 2.53 5.99 2.94
N SER A 203 3.04 6.95 3.72
CA SER A 203 4.45 7.32 3.77
C SER A 203 5.03 6.85 5.10
N ASP A 204 5.95 5.89 5.05
CA ASP A 204 6.41 5.13 6.19
C ASP A 204 7.78 5.58 6.70
N HIS A 205 7.89 5.74 8.03
CA HIS A 205 9.14 6.05 8.72
C HIS A 205 9.49 5.01 9.82
N THR A 206 8.81 3.86 9.84
CA THR A 206 9.19 2.75 10.74
C THR A 206 10.50 2.12 10.30
N LYS A 207 11.20 1.42 11.20
CA LYS A 207 12.31 0.54 10.78
C LYS A 207 11.74 -0.63 9.99
N PRO A 208 12.34 -1.03 8.84
CA PRO A 208 11.82 -2.14 8.06
C PRO A 208 11.94 -3.46 8.85
N ASP A 209 10.85 -4.24 8.85
CA ASP A 209 10.84 -5.61 9.34
C ASP A 209 11.16 -6.59 8.21
N ASP A 210 11.69 -7.79 8.56
CA ASP A 210 12.15 -8.81 7.59
C ASP A 210 11.08 -9.25 6.57
N LYS A 211 9.81 -8.94 6.82
CA LYS A 211 8.67 -9.35 5.96
C LYS A 211 7.95 -8.16 5.34
N MET A 212 8.40 -6.96 5.60
CA MET A 212 7.75 -5.72 5.18
C MET A 212 6.25 -5.69 5.55
N LEU A 213 5.95 -6.16 6.77
CA LEU A 213 4.58 -6.38 7.24
C LEU A 213 3.80 -5.06 7.36
N ILE A 214 4.45 -3.99 7.81
CA ILE A 214 3.83 -2.67 7.97
C ILE A 214 3.36 -2.14 6.62
N LEU A 215 4.23 -2.10 5.61
CA LEU A 215 3.87 -1.66 4.26
C LEU A 215 2.82 -2.57 3.62
N THR A 216 2.96 -3.88 3.80
CA THR A 216 1.99 -4.87 3.30
C THR A 216 0.61 -4.67 3.92
N THR A 217 0.56 -4.37 5.24
CA THR A 217 -0.69 -4.08 5.94
C THR A 217 -1.30 -2.75 5.49
N ALA A 218 -0.48 -1.72 5.27
CA ALA A 218 -0.95 -0.45 4.73
C ALA A 218 -1.63 -0.64 3.36
N TYR A 219 -1.03 -1.44 2.47
CA TYR A 219 -1.64 -1.80 1.20
C TYR A 219 -2.99 -2.53 1.37
N LEU A 220 -3.07 -3.50 2.29
CA LEU A 220 -4.32 -4.21 2.60
C LEU A 220 -5.39 -3.29 3.19
N TYR A 221 -5.02 -2.22 3.88
CA TYR A 221 -5.95 -1.21 4.40
C TYR A 221 -6.37 -0.20 3.35
N GLY A 222 -5.82 -0.28 2.14
CA GLY A 222 -6.27 0.46 0.97
C GLY A 222 -5.36 1.60 0.53
N ALA A 223 -4.12 1.64 1.03
CA ALA A 223 -3.10 2.52 0.48
C ALA A 223 -2.67 2.00 -0.90
N ASN A 224 -2.91 2.79 -1.95
CA ASN A 224 -2.51 2.48 -3.33
C ASN A 224 -1.23 3.25 -3.75
N ILE A 225 -0.81 4.23 -2.95
CA ILE A 225 0.48 4.92 -3.06
C ILE A 225 1.30 4.58 -1.82
N ILE A 226 2.46 3.96 -1.99
CA ILE A 226 3.36 3.59 -0.89
C ILE A 226 4.67 4.33 -1.06
N GLU A 227 5.12 5.02 -0.02
CA GLU A 227 6.41 5.70 0.01
C GLU A 227 7.21 5.24 1.23
N LYS A 228 8.49 4.97 1.02
CA LYS A 228 9.44 4.70 2.11
C LYS A 228 10.83 5.16 1.70
N HIS A 229 11.63 5.62 2.66
CA HIS A 229 13.04 5.93 2.45
C HIS A 229 13.77 4.72 1.86
N PHE A 230 14.73 4.99 0.97
CA PHE A 230 15.51 3.97 0.28
C PHE A 230 17.00 4.21 0.46
N THR A 231 17.75 3.14 0.68
CA THR A 231 19.20 3.17 0.82
C THR A 231 19.85 1.92 0.21
N LEU A 232 21.14 1.99 -0.05
CA LEU A 232 21.95 0.82 -0.39
C LEU A 232 22.63 0.19 0.83
N ASP A 233 22.56 0.85 2.00
CA ASP A 233 23.13 0.33 3.24
C ASP A 233 22.42 0.92 4.46
N LYS A 234 21.63 0.09 5.15
CA LYS A 234 20.91 0.44 6.38
C LYS A 234 21.82 0.62 7.61
N THR A 235 23.09 0.26 7.50
CA THR A 235 24.04 0.32 8.63
C THR A 235 24.78 1.65 8.70
N LEU A 236 24.60 2.53 7.70
CA LEU A 236 25.17 3.88 7.74
C LEU A 236 24.49 4.70 8.85
N THR A 237 25.33 5.47 9.55
CA THR A 237 24.87 6.37 10.62
C THR A 237 24.49 7.74 10.05
N GLY A 238 23.51 8.37 10.68
CA GLY A 238 23.00 9.68 10.26
C GLY A 238 21.96 9.58 9.14
N ASN A 239 21.39 10.72 8.80
CA ASN A 239 20.29 10.82 7.83
C ASN A 239 19.17 9.78 8.05
N ASP A 240 18.61 9.28 6.95
CA ASP A 240 17.42 8.42 6.95
C ASP A 240 17.75 6.94 6.66
N HIS A 241 19.03 6.50 6.82
CA HIS A 241 19.45 5.14 6.49
C HIS A 241 18.85 4.09 7.42
N TYR A 242 18.76 4.35 8.70
CA TYR A 242 18.36 3.40 9.74
C TYR A 242 16.88 2.99 9.68
N HIS A 243 16.04 3.79 9.02
CA HIS A 243 14.62 3.47 8.79
C HIS A 243 14.27 3.30 7.30
N ALA A 244 15.27 3.40 6.42
CA ALA A 244 15.10 3.15 5.00
C ALA A 244 14.97 1.67 4.67
N MET A 245 14.27 1.35 3.59
CA MET A 245 14.30 0.02 2.96
C MET A 245 15.53 -0.09 2.06
N ASP A 246 16.05 -1.30 1.91
CA ASP A 246 17.06 -1.65 0.92
C ASP A 246 16.47 -2.44 -0.27
N VAL A 247 17.33 -2.91 -1.16
CA VAL A 247 16.93 -3.68 -2.35
C VAL A 247 16.16 -4.95 -2.00
N GLU A 248 16.55 -5.66 -0.93
CA GLU A 248 15.89 -6.92 -0.53
C GLU A 248 14.54 -6.65 0.14
N ASP A 249 14.41 -5.57 0.90
CA ASP A 249 13.13 -5.14 1.47
C ASP A 249 12.11 -4.81 0.36
N VAL A 250 12.56 -4.11 -0.69
CA VAL A 250 11.72 -3.80 -1.87
C VAL A 250 11.24 -5.06 -2.57
N LYS A 251 12.13 -6.04 -2.80
CA LYS A 251 11.77 -7.33 -3.41
C LYS A 251 10.75 -8.07 -2.56
N THR A 252 11.00 -8.15 -1.24
CA THR A 252 10.09 -8.79 -0.27
C THR A 252 8.70 -8.15 -0.31
N PHE A 253 8.63 -6.82 -0.32
CA PHE A 253 7.36 -6.11 -0.44
C PHE A 253 6.65 -6.43 -1.77
N ASN A 254 7.35 -6.39 -2.89
CA ASN A 254 6.79 -6.69 -4.20
C ASN A 254 6.24 -8.14 -4.29
N GLU A 255 6.97 -9.12 -3.74
CA GLU A 255 6.51 -10.51 -3.64
C GLU A 255 5.23 -10.64 -2.80
N ASN A 256 5.14 -9.91 -1.68
CA ASN A 256 3.92 -9.85 -0.87
C ASN A 256 2.74 -9.30 -1.67
N ILE A 257 2.94 -8.20 -2.40
CA ILE A 257 1.89 -7.59 -3.23
C ILE A 257 1.43 -8.53 -4.35
N GLU A 258 2.36 -9.20 -5.01
CA GLU A 258 2.04 -10.22 -6.01
C GLU A 258 1.21 -11.37 -5.42
N LEU A 259 1.61 -11.89 -4.26
CA LEU A 259 0.89 -12.95 -3.57
C LEU A 259 -0.52 -12.48 -3.17
N ILE A 260 -0.66 -11.30 -2.57
CA ILE A 260 -1.95 -10.71 -2.21
C ILE A 260 -2.85 -10.60 -3.44
N ASN A 261 -2.33 -10.13 -4.55
CA ASN A 261 -3.09 -10.00 -5.79
C ASN A 261 -3.58 -11.37 -6.34
N LYS A 262 -2.82 -12.44 -6.13
CA LYS A 262 -3.23 -13.81 -6.48
C LYS A 262 -4.32 -14.34 -5.56
N ILE A 263 -4.22 -14.09 -4.24
CA ILE A 263 -5.11 -14.70 -3.24
C ILE A 263 -6.36 -13.89 -2.93
N LYS A 264 -6.42 -12.60 -3.23
CA LYS A 264 -7.55 -11.71 -2.88
C LYS A 264 -8.89 -12.13 -3.48
N GLY A 265 -8.87 -12.80 -4.63
CA GLY A 265 -10.08 -13.31 -5.29
C GLY A 265 -11.13 -12.25 -5.60
N LYS A 266 -12.41 -12.64 -5.51
CA LYS A 266 -13.57 -11.78 -5.75
C LYS A 266 -14.43 -11.62 -4.48
N LYS A 267 -15.00 -10.43 -4.25
CA LYS A 267 -15.88 -10.15 -3.10
C LYS A 267 -17.29 -10.76 -3.29
N VAL A 268 -17.37 -11.99 -3.82
CA VAL A 268 -18.64 -12.70 -4.00
C VAL A 268 -18.47 -14.11 -3.48
N LYS A 269 -19.24 -14.50 -2.45
CA LYS A 269 -19.20 -15.86 -1.92
C LYS A 269 -19.98 -16.80 -2.84
N GLN A 270 -19.26 -17.60 -3.62
CA GLN A 270 -19.80 -18.64 -4.49
C GLN A 270 -18.84 -19.83 -4.52
N PRO A 271 -19.32 -21.02 -4.91
CA PRO A 271 -18.43 -22.15 -5.13
C PRO A 271 -17.43 -21.86 -6.24
N LEU A 272 -16.19 -22.25 -6.02
CA LEU A 272 -15.12 -22.15 -7.02
C LEU A 272 -15.14 -23.37 -7.94
N VAL A 273 -14.59 -23.23 -9.13
CA VAL A 273 -14.49 -24.34 -10.10
C VAL A 273 -13.73 -25.53 -9.52
N CYS A 274 -12.68 -25.29 -8.74
CA CYS A 274 -11.90 -26.33 -8.06
C CYS A 274 -12.71 -27.14 -7.02
N GLU A 275 -13.84 -26.61 -6.53
CA GLU A 275 -14.72 -27.29 -5.57
C GLU A 275 -15.80 -28.16 -6.24
N SER A 276 -15.86 -28.22 -7.59
CA SER A 276 -16.95 -28.89 -8.32
C SER A 276 -17.05 -30.36 -7.96
N SER A 277 -15.94 -31.09 -7.92
CA SER A 277 -15.89 -32.50 -7.54
C SER A 277 -16.30 -32.70 -6.07
N SER A 278 -15.73 -31.91 -5.16
CA SER A 278 -16.07 -31.97 -3.74
C SER A 278 -17.54 -31.62 -3.49
N ARG A 279 -18.08 -30.67 -4.23
CA ARG A 279 -19.48 -30.28 -4.13
C ARG A 279 -20.41 -31.43 -4.51
N LYS A 280 -20.05 -32.23 -5.53
CA LYS A 280 -20.80 -33.40 -5.99
C LYS A 280 -20.60 -34.60 -5.06
N GLU A 281 -19.36 -34.93 -4.74
CA GLU A 281 -19.05 -36.24 -4.11
C GLU A 281 -18.99 -36.15 -2.57
N ALA A 282 -18.66 -35.01 -1.98
CA ALA A 282 -18.56 -34.87 -0.53
C ALA A 282 -19.85 -34.37 0.15
N ARG A 283 -20.79 -33.77 -0.58
CA ARG A 283 -22.11 -33.44 -0.06
C ARG A 283 -22.91 -34.71 0.18
N ARG A 284 -23.98 -34.60 0.97
CA ARG A 284 -24.87 -35.72 1.28
C ARG A 284 -26.16 -35.65 0.48
N SER A 285 -26.74 -36.79 0.23
CA SER A 285 -28.11 -37.01 -0.24
C SER A 285 -28.93 -37.71 0.84
N ILE A 286 -30.24 -37.70 0.69
CA ILE A 286 -31.15 -38.55 1.47
C ILE A 286 -31.02 -39.97 0.88
N VAL A 287 -30.88 -40.97 1.76
CA VAL A 287 -30.60 -42.35 1.44
C VAL A 287 -31.56 -43.24 2.24
N ALA A 288 -32.08 -44.32 1.63
CA ALA A 288 -32.85 -45.31 2.35
C ALA A 288 -31.98 -45.96 3.45
N SER A 289 -32.41 -45.95 4.71
CA SER A 289 -31.71 -46.58 5.84
C SER A 289 -32.05 -48.04 6.02
N LYS A 290 -33.09 -48.53 5.31
CA LYS A 290 -33.59 -49.92 5.20
C LYS A 290 -34.35 -50.07 3.89
N ASP A 291 -34.72 -51.29 3.51
CA ASP A 291 -35.63 -51.52 2.38
C ASP A 291 -36.97 -50.80 2.58
N ILE A 292 -37.47 -50.13 1.54
CA ILE A 292 -38.75 -49.43 1.48
C ILE A 292 -39.56 -50.05 0.35
N LYS A 293 -40.77 -50.58 0.65
CA LYS A 293 -41.61 -51.19 -0.35
C LYS A 293 -42.42 -50.17 -1.13
N LYS A 294 -42.76 -50.51 -2.37
CA LYS A 294 -43.69 -49.71 -3.19
C LYS A 294 -44.99 -49.42 -2.41
N GLY A 295 -45.39 -48.14 -2.40
CA GLY A 295 -46.52 -47.64 -1.65
C GLY A 295 -46.24 -47.34 -0.16
N GLU A 296 -45.06 -47.66 0.35
CA GLU A 296 -44.66 -47.34 1.73
C GLU A 296 -44.30 -45.84 1.82
N LYS A 297 -44.69 -45.21 2.94
CA LYS A 297 -44.39 -43.82 3.18
C LYS A 297 -42.97 -43.61 3.57
N ILE A 298 -42.39 -42.54 3.02
CA ILE A 298 -41.06 -42.03 3.44
C ILE A 298 -41.24 -41.36 4.83
N THR A 299 -40.46 -41.81 5.79
CA THR A 299 -40.47 -41.34 7.18
C THR A 299 -39.04 -41.10 7.66
N LYS A 300 -38.91 -40.41 8.81
CA LYS A 300 -37.60 -40.20 9.42
C LYS A 300 -36.90 -41.49 9.84
N ASP A 301 -37.65 -42.59 10.03
CA ASP A 301 -37.13 -43.89 10.50
C ASP A 301 -36.63 -44.79 9.36
N ASN A 302 -36.97 -44.47 8.09
CA ASN A 302 -36.54 -45.29 6.93
C ASN A 302 -35.59 -44.51 6.01
N ILE A 303 -35.09 -43.35 6.42
CA ILE A 303 -34.09 -42.58 5.70
C ILE A 303 -32.90 -42.21 6.57
N THR A 304 -31.79 -41.88 5.92
CA THR A 304 -30.56 -41.38 6.52
C THR A 304 -29.87 -40.42 5.53
N PHE A 305 -28.69 -39.90 5.87
CA PHE A 305 -27.97 -38.91 5.06
C PHE A 305 -26.55 -39.37 4.82
N LYS A 306 -26.24 -39.77 3.59
CA LYS A 306 -24.92 -40.28 3.16
C LYS A 306 -24.39 -39.53 1.92
N ARG A 307 -23.11 -39.62 1.66
CA ARG A 307 -22.48 -39.18 0.40
C ARG A 307 -22.80 -40.24 -0.68
N PRO A 308 -22.77 -39.83 -1.98
CA PRO A 308 -22.51 -38.51 -2.57
C PRO A 308 -23.73 -37.57 -2.56
N GLY A 309 -23.54 -36.31 -3.02
CA GLY A 309 -24.61 -35.30 -3.12
C GLY A 309 -25.33 -35.32 -4.47
N THR A 310 -25.58 -36.49 -5.05
CA THR A 310 -26.19 -36.65 -6.38
C THR A 310 -27.68 -37.01 -6.35
N GLY A 311 -28.22 -37.38 -5.19
CA GLY A 311 -29.65 -37.57 -4.95
C GLY A 311 -30.32 -36.34 -4.33
N ILE A 312 -31.51 -36.53 -3.73
CA ILE A 312 -32.24 -35.45 -3.06
C ILE A 312 -31.40 -34.88 -1.91
N SER A 313 -31.24 -33.55 -1.87
CA SER A 313 -30.49 -32.87 -0.81
C SER A 313 -31.16 -33.07 0.57
N PRO A 314 -30.40 -33.28 1.66
CA PRO A 314 -30.93 -33.29 3.02
C PRO A 314 -31.75 -32.05 3.38
N SER A 315 -31.48 -30.90 2.77
CA SER A 315 -32.25 -29.66 2.97
C SER A 315 -33.69 -29.76 2.47
N LYS A 316 -34.04 -30.81 1.74
CA LYS A 316 -35.36 -31.09 1.16
C LYS A 316 -36.10 -32.21 1.89
N VAL A 317 -35.62 -32.64 3.05
CA VAL A 317 -36.18 -33.75 3.81
C VAL A 317 -37.66 -33.55 4.11
N ASP A 318 -38.08 -32.35 4.53
CA ASP A 318 -39.45 -32.06 4.88
C ASP A 318 -40.41 -32.07 3.67
N GLU A 319 -39.87 -31.91 2.45
CA GLU A 319 -40.62 -32.00 1.20
C GLU A 319 -41.03 -33.45 0.86
N ILE A 320 -40.20 -34.44 1.28
CA ILE A 320 -40.42 -35.84 0.93
C ILE A 320 -41.00 -36.69 2.06
N ILE A 321 -40.93 -36.24 3.29
CA ILE A 321 -41.59 -36.94 4.42
C ILE A 321 -43.11 -37.00 4.17
N GLY A 322 -43.65 -38.23 4.18
CA GLY A 322 -45.06 -38.50 3.91
C GLY A 322 -45.39 -38.82 2.47
N MET A 323 -44.51 -38.62 1.51
CA MET A 323 -44.62 -39.15 0.12
C MET A 323 -44.56 -40.66 0.13
N ASN A 324 -45.18 -41.32 -0.86
CA ASN A 324 -45.08 -42.76 -0.99
C ASN A 324 -43.97 -43.15 -1.98
N ALA A 325 -43.32 -44.30 -1.78
CA ALA A 325 -42.42 -44.90 -2.74
C ALA A 325 -43.21 -45.45 -3.94
N ASN A 326 -42.86 -45.05 -5.16
CA ASN A 326 -43.52 -45.53 -6.37
C ASN A 326 -42.93 -46.85 -6.89
N GLU A 327 -41.82 -47.31 -6.29
CA GLU A 327 -41.13 -48.57 -6.57
C GLU A 327 -40.53 -49.17 -5.28
N ASP A 328 -40.01 -50.40 -5.32
CA ASP A 328 -39.25 -50.98 -4.22
C ASP A 328 -37.87 -50.31 -4.20
N ILE A 329 -37.47 -49.74 -3.05
CA ILE A 329 -36.21 -49.05 -2.84
C ILE A 329 -35.36 -49.86 -1.85
N ALA A 330 -34.23 -50.35 -2.28
CA ALA A 330 -33.31 -51.13 -1.43
C ALA A 330 -32.58 -50.21 -0.40
N GLU A 331 -32.20 -50.79 0.73
CA GLU A 331 -31.31 -50.13 1.70
C GLU A 331 -30.06 -49.58 0.98
N ASP A 332 -29.54 -48.45 1.46
CA ASP A 332 -28.39 -47.72 0.97
C ASP A 332 -28.57 -47.07 -0.44
N THR A 333 -29.80 -47.02 -0.96
CA THR A 333 -30.13 -46.35 -2.22
C THR A 333 -30.30 -44.85 -2.00
N LEU A 334 -29.65 -44.01 -2.81
CA LEU A 334 -29.89 -42.55 -2.84
C LEU A 334 -31.31 -42.28 -3.37
N LEU A 335 -32.11 -41.54 -2.65
CA LEU A 335 -33.44 -41.17 -3.10
C LEU A 335 -33.37 -40.09 -4.18
N THR A 336 -34.18 -40.26 -5.22
CA THR A 336 -34.48 -39.26 -6.25
C THR A 336 -36.00 -38.98 -6.27
N TYR A 337 -36.40 -37.84 -6.86
CA TYR A 337 -37.81 -37.50 -6.95
C TYR A 337 -38.61 -38.47 -7.84
N GLU A 338 -37.94 -39.12 -8.81
CA GLU A 338 -38.58 -40.13 -9.67
C GLU A 338 -39.02 -41.38 -8.91
N MET A 339 -38.45 -41.67 -7.74
CA MET A 339 -38.79 -42.82 -6.89
C MET A 339 -39.94 -42.51 -5.96
N LEU A 340 -40.50 -41.33 -5.95
CA LEU A 340 -41.49 -40.84 -4.98
C LEU A 340 -42.75 -40.26 -5.65
N GLU A 341 -43.92 -40.40 -5.00
CA GLU A 341 -45.21 -39.86 -5.45
C GLU A 341 -46.04 -39.28 -4.32
#